data_6dcbb73618143dd915482bce6577665d
#
_entry.id   6dcbb73618143dd915482bce6577665d
#
_cell.length_a   1.000
_cell.length_b   1.000
_cell.length_c   1.000
_cell.angle_alpha   90.00
_cell.angle_beta   90.00
_cell.angle_gamma   90.00
#
_symmetry.space_group_name_H-M   'P 1'
#
loop_
_entity.id
_entity.type
_entity.pdbx_description
1 polymer ?
#
loop_
_entity_poly.entity_id
_entity_poly.type
_entity_poly.pdbx_seq_one_letter_code
_entity_poly.pdbx_strand_id
1 'polypeptide(L)'
;MGLVSATEMLKKAKEGHYAVGQFNINNLEWTKSVLLTAEELKAPVILGVSEGAAKYMTGYTTVAAMVKAMVEALNITVPVALHLDHGSYEGAKAALDAGFSSIMFDGSHYGIEENIEKTKEIVELCHSKGVSVEAEVGSIGGEEDGVIGKGEVADPKECKSIADLGVDFLAAGIGNIHGKYPANWEGLDFDALDAIQAETGKLPLVLHGGSGIPDEMIKKAITLGVSKVNVNTECQLYFQEATRKYIEAGKDLEGKGCDPRKLLAPGAEAIKQCVKDRMEVFGCIGKA
;
A
#
# COMPACT_ATOMS: atom_id res chain seq x y z
N MET A 1 -8.86 11.81 -15.34
CA MET A 1 -8.74 12.32 -13.95
C MET A 1 -7.26 12.32 -13.55
N GLY A 2 -6.77 13.26 -12.75
CA GLY A 2 -5.38 13.21 -12.23
C GLY A 2 -5.27 12.33 -10.99
N LEU A 3 -4.07 12.25 -10.41
CA LEU A 3 -3.87 11.63 -9.11
C LEU A 3 -4.65 12.38 -8.02
N VAL A 4 -5.20 11.65 -7.07
CA VAL A 4 -5.98 12.21 -5.95
C VAL A 4 -5.33 11.87 -4.60
N SER A 5 -5.60 12.68 -3.59
CA SER A 5 -5.32 12.34 -2.19
C SER A 5 -6.09 11.08 -1.79
N ALA A 6 -5.51 10.26 -0.91
CA ALA A 6 -6.18 9.07 -0.39
C ALA A 6 -7.25 9.37 0.67
N THR A 7 -7.30 10.58 1.21
CA THR A 7 -8.19 10.97 2.33
C THR A 7 -9.65 10.57 2.10
N GLU A 8 -10.26 11.04 0.99
CA GLU A 8 -11.69 10.82 0.77
C GLU A 8 -12.02 9.37 0.42
N MET A 9 -11.15 8.67 -0.34
CA MET A 9 -11.39 7.27 -0.66
C MET A 9 -11.34 6.38 0.58
N LEU A 10 -10.46 6.69 1.56
CA LEU A 10 -10.33 5.91 2.78
C LEU A 10 -11.42 6.24 3.81
N LYS A 11 -11.89 7.49 3.88
CA LYS A 11 -13.09 7.83 4.67
C LYS A 11 -14.32 7.06 4.17
N LYS A 12 -14.56 7.06 2.86
CA LYS A 12 -15.64 6.28 2.23
C LYS A 12 -15.48 4.78 2.48
N ALA A 13 -14.24 4.26 2.43
CA ALA A 13 -13.95 2.87 2.69
C ALA A 13 -14.35 2.49 4.13
N LYS A 14 -13.95 3.30 5.11
CA LYS A 14 -14.32 3.09 6.52
C LYS A 14 -15.83 3.13 6.74
N GLU A 15 -16.49 4.14 6.21
CA GLU A 15 -17.95 4.29 6.31
C GLU A 15 -18.71 3.16 5.61
N GLY A 16 -18.17 2.67 4.50
CA GLY A 16 -18.75 1.60 3.69
C GLY A 16 -18.34 0.19 4.10
N HIS A 17 -17.53 0.03 5.15
CA HIS A 17 -16.99 -1.26 5.61
C HIS A 17 -16.33 -2.08 4.50
N TYR A 18 -15.45 -1.43 3.70
CA TYR A 18 -14.56 -2.06 2.75
C TYR A 18 -13.15 -1.48 2.89
N ALA A 19 -12.17 -2.06 2.23
CA ALA A 19 -10.82 -1.48 2.21
C ALA A 19 -10.36 -1.20 0.79
N VAL A 20 -9.59 -0.11 0.61
CA VAL A 20 -8.88 0.17 -0.63
C VAL A 20 -7.57 -0.61 -0.63
N GLY A 21 -7.31 -1.34 -1.72
CA GLY A 21 -6.03 -2.01 -1.89
C GLY A 21 -4.90 -1.03 -2.23
N GLN A 22 -3.80 -1.10 -1.46
CA GLN A 22 -2.52 -0.58 -1.89
C GLN A 22 -1.71 -1.71 -2.51
N PHE A 23 -1.30 -1.54 -3.77
CA PHE A 23 -0.42 -2.46 -4.46
C PHE A 23 0.91 -1.77 -4.76
N ASN A 24 2.01 -2.37 -4.29
CA ASN A 24 3.34 -1.82 -4.53
C ASN A 24 3.72 -1.98 -5.99
N ILE A 25 4.29 -0.92 -6.57
CA ILE A 25 4.74 -0.88 -7.96
C ILE A 25 6.25 -0.75 -8.02
N ASN A 26 6.88 -1.49 -8.95
CA ASN A 26 8.33 -1.50 -9.13
C ASN A 26 8.77 -1.12 -10.56
N ASN A 27 7.84 -1.08 -11.52
CA ASN A 27 8.11 -0.80 -12.92
C ASN A 27 6.81 -0.52 -13.70
N LEU A 28 6.93 -0.35 -15.01
CA LEU A 28 5.82 -0.06 -15.92
C LEU A 28 4.80 -1.21 -15.97
N GLU A 29 5.24 -2.47 -16.01
CA GLU A 29 4.37 -3.66 -16.12
C GLU A 29 3.46 -3.79 -14.90
N TRP A 30 4.00 -3.60 -13.67
CA TRP A 30 3.25 -3.58 -12.43
C TRP A 30 2.20 -2.47 -12.43
N THR A 31 2.66 -1.24 -12.68
CA THR A 31 1.79 -0.06 -12.71
C THR A 31 0.62 -0.25 -13.68
N LYS A 32 0.91 -0.72 -14.88
CA LYS A 32 -0.10 -0.98 -15.92
C LYS A 32 -1.11 -2.04 -15.48
N SER A 33 -0.64 -3.14 -14.90
CA SER A 33 -1.50 -4.24 -14.47
C SER A 33 -2.47 -3.79 -13.38
N VAL A 34 -1.98 -3.07 -12.38
CA VAL A 34 -2.80 -2.55 -11.27
C VAL A 34 -3.83 -1.53 -11.78
N LEU A 35 -3.41 -0.55 -12.58
CA LEU A 35 -4.30 0.48 -13.11
C LEU A 35 -5.42 -0.08 -13.98
N LEU A 36 -5.09 -1.00 -14.91
CA LEU A 36 -6.09 -1.61 -15.79
C LEU A 36 -7.10 -2.46 -15.01
N THR A 37 -6.66 -3.20 -13.98
CA THR A 37 -7.54 -3.99 -13.14
C THR A 37 -8.46 -3.10 -12.30
N ALA A 38 -7.93 -2.03 -11.71
CA ALA A 38 -8.73 -1.06 -10.96
C ALA A 38 -9.81 -0.41 -11.83
N GLU A 39 -9.46 -0.01 -13.08
CA GLU A 39 -10.40 0.56 -14.04
C GLU A 39 -11.47 -0.46 -14.46
N GLU A 40 -11.09 -1.70 -14.77
CA GLU A 40 -12.02 -2.79 -15.14
C GLU A 40 -13.03 -3.04 -14.02
N LEU A 41 -12.57 -3.09 -12.77
CA LEU A 41 -13.41 -3.41 -11.61
C LEU A 41 -14.13 -2.19 -11.02
N LYS A 42 -13.89 -0.98 -11.56
CA LYS A 42 -14.41 0.28 -11.01
C LYS A 42 -14.12 0.40 -9.51
N ALA A 43 -12.88 0.10 -9.14
CA ALA A 43 -12.40 0.14 -7.76
C ALA A 43 -11.40 1.30 -7.57
N PRO A 44 -11.46 2.03 -6.45
CA PRO A 44 -10.38 2.96 -6.09
C PRO A 44 -9.10 2.18 -5.79
N VAL A 45 -7.94 2.78 -6.05
CA VAL A 45 -6.66 2.10 -5.86
C VAL A 45 -5.56 3.03 -5.37
N ILE A 46 -4.64 2.49 -4.57
CA ILE A 46 -3.43 3.15 -4.12
C ILE A 46 -2.22 2.43 -4.73
N LEU A 47 -1.37 3.17 -5.41
CA LEU A 47 -0.09 2.68 -5.93
C LEU A 47 1.00 3.00 -4.90
N GLY A 48 1.48 1.99 -4.18
CA GLY A 48 2.52 2.11 -3.17
C GLY A 48 3.91 2.09 -3.80
N VAL A 49 4.78 2.96 -3.32
CA VAL A 49 6.18 3.06 -3.76
C VAL A 49 7.07 3.22 -2.55
N SER A 50 7.88 2.20 -2.24
CA SER A 50 8.89 2.31 -1.20
C SER A 50 10.10 3.12 -1.68
N GLU A 51 10.96 3.55 -0.75
CA GLU A 51 12.19 4.26 -1.09
C GLU A 51 13.11 3.41 -1.98
N GLY A 52 13.19 2.09 -1.70
CA GLY A 52 13.94 1.13 -2.51
C GLY A 52 13.38 1.03 -3.93
N ALA A 53 12.06 0.94 -4.08
CA ALA A 53 11.40 0.93 -5.38
C ALA A 53 11.61 2.25 -6.15
N ALA A 54 11.50 3.39 -5.46
CA ALA A 54 11.77 4.69 -6.06
C ALA A 54 13.22 4.79 -6.56
N LYS A 55 14.18 4.35 -5.77
CA LYS A 55 15.59 4.29 -6.16
C LYS A 55 15.81 3.37 -7.37
N TYR A 56 15.20 2.19 -7.39
CA TYR A 56 15.25 1.26 -8.53
C TYR A 56 14.69 1.90 -9.80
N MET A 57 13.59 2.63 -9.70
CA MET A 57 12.97 3.38 -10.81
C MET A 57 13.61 4.73 -11.10
N THR A 58 14.81 5.00 -10.60
CA THR A 58 15.64 6.20 -10.81
C THR A 58 15.17 7.48 -10.10
N GLY A 59 14.26 7.39 -9.17
CA GLY A 59 13.83 8.49 -8.30
C GLY A 59 12.35 8.81 -8.33
N TYR A 60 11.87 9.53 -7.31
CA TYR A 60 10.47 9.88 -7.12
C TYR A 60 9.87 10.65 -8.31
N THR A 61 10.63 11.56 -8.91
CA THR A 61 10.19 12.35 -10.07
C THR A 61 9.89 11.44 -11.27
N THR A 62 10.73 10.43 -11.52
CA THR A 62 10.50 9.45 -12.60
C THR A 62 9.23 8.65 -12.35
N VAL A 63 9.04 8.19 -11.12
CA VAL A 63 7.84 7.45 -10.72
C VAL A 63 6.58 8.31 -10.90
N ALA A 64 6.58 9.53 -10.39
CA ALA A 64 5.44 10.44 -10.50
C ALA A 64 5.11 10.77 -11.96
N ALA A 65 6.12 11.02 -12.79
CA ALA A 65 5.93 11.27 -14.22
C ALA A 65 5.36 10.06 -14.95
N MET A 66 5.90 8.85 -14.70
CA MET A 66 5.43 7.60 -15.27
C MET A 66 3.96 7.34 -14.92
N VAL A 67 3.62 7.41 -13.63
CA VAL A 67 2.25 7.10 -13.18
C VAL A 67 1.25 8.12 -13.74
N LYS A 68 1.56 9.42 -13.70
CA LYS A 68 0.69 10.46 -14.28
C LYS A 68 0.44 10.26 -15.78
N ALA A 69 1.51 9.98 -16.53
CA ALA A 69 1.40 9.71 -17.97
C ALA A 69 0.58 8.44 -18.25
N MET A 70 0.72 7.40 -17.43
CA MET A 70 -0.03 6.14 -17.61
C MET A 70 -1.51 6.31 -17.26
N VAL A 71 -1.85 7.05 -16.20
CA VAL A 71 -3.25 7.35 -15.84
C VAL A 71 -3.95 8.07 -16.99
N GLU A 72 -3.28 9.03 -17.64
CA GLU A 72 -3.80 9.74 -18.80
C GLU A 72 -3.91 8.82 -20.04
N ALA A 73 -2.80 8.17 -20.41
CA ALA A 73 -2.73 7.35 -21.64
C ALA A 73 -3.67 6.14 -21.62
N LEU A 74 -3.94 5.57 -20.45
CA LEU A 74 -4.85 4.43 -20.27
C LEU A 74 -6.31 4.86 -20.02
N ASN A 75 -6.59 6.18 -20.01
CA ASN A 75 -7.92 6.75 -19.73
C ASN A 75 -8.51 6.23 -18.41
N ILE A 76 -7.70 6.18 -17.35
CA ILE A 76 -8.14 5.73 -16.03
C ILE A 76 -9.12 6.75 -15.43
N THR A 77 -10.31 6.29 -15.07
CA THR A 77 -11.40 7.12 -14.53
C THR A 77 -11.64 6.92 -13.04
N VAL A 78 -11.17 5.81 -12.48
CA VAL A 78 -11.26 5.53 -11.04
C VAL A 78 -10.30 6.40 -10.22
N PRO A 79 -10.59 6.65 -8.94
CA PRO A 79 -9.66 7.36 -8.06
C PRO A 79 -8.34 6.58 -7.89
N VAL A 80 -7.21 7.24 -8.16
CA VAL A 80 -5.85 6.69 -8.01
C VAL A 80 -5.03 7.61 -7.13
N ALA A 81 -4.48 7.09 -6.03
CA ALA A 81 -3.47 7.77 -5.24
C ALA A 81 -2.09 7.18 -5.51
N LEU A 82 -1.10 8.05 -5.68
CA LEU A 82 0.32 7.66 -5.70
C LEU A 82 0.88 7.93 -4.31
N HIS A 83 1.30 6.87 -3.64
CA HIS A 83 1.61 6.85 -2.22
C HIS A 83 3.07 6.46 -1.96
N LEU A 84 3.78 7.24 -1.15
CA LEU A 84 5.06 6.81 -0.58
C LEU A 84 4.77 5.83 0.56
N ASP A 85 5.37 4.65 0.50
CA ASP A 85 5.22 3.55 1.44
C ASP A 85 6.49 3.45 2.31
N HIS A 86 6.36 3.47 3.64
CA HIS A 86 7.44 3.51 4.61
C HIS A 86 8.51 4.57 4.33
N GLY A 87 8.08 5.82 4.18
CA GLY A 87 8.99 6.94 3.93
C GLY A 87 9.77 7.38 5.16
N SER A 88 11.07 7.58 5.00
CA SER A 88 11.88 8.34 5.96
C SER A 88 11.44 9.81 5.99
N TYR A 89 11.88 10.56 7.00
CA TYR A 89 11.56 11.99 7.12
C TYR A 89 11.98 12.80 5.88
N GLU A 90 13.18 12.54 5.34
CA GLU A 90 13.66 13.19 4.11
C GLU A 90 12.99 12.62 2.85
N GLY A 91 12.70 11.30 2.83
CA GLY A 91 11.99 10.65 1.75
C GLY A 91 10.56 11.20 1.59
N ALA A 92 9.87 11.45 2.70
CA ALA A 92 8.55 12.05 2.70
C ALA A 92 8.53 13.44 2.04
N LYS A 93 9.49 14.30 2.38
CA LYS A 93 9.66 15.63 1.75
C LYS A 93 9.98 15.53 0.26
N ALA A 94 10.91 14.63 -0.10
CA ALA A 94 11.32 14.44 -1.50
C ALA A 94 10.18 13.88 -2.38
N ALA A 95 9.40 12.94 -1.89
CA ALA A 95 8.22 12.40 -2.59
C ALA A 95 7.11 13.46 -2.73
N LEU A 96 6.89 14.28 -1.69
CA LEU A 96 5.97 15.41 -1.74
C LEU A 96 6.35 16.40 -2.84
N ASP A 97 7.64 16.76 -2.93
CA ASP A 97 8.14 17.70 -3.95
C ASP A 97 8.11 17.11 -5.37
N ALA A 98 8.24 15.79 -5.49
CA ALA A 98 8.08 15.08 -6.76
C ALA A 98 6.62 15.00 -7.24
N GLY A 99 5.65 15.32 -6.37
CA GLY A 99 4.23 15.36 -6.70
C GLY A 99 3.49 14.04 -6.48
N PHE A 100 3.89 13.28 -5.46
CA PHE A 100 3.06 12.21 -4.87
C PHE A 100 1.79 12.81 -4.27
N SER A 101 0.70 12.09 -4.30
CA SER A 101 -0.61 12.55 -3.79
C SER A 101 -0.94 12.03 -2.40
N SER A 102 -0.09 11.16 -1.85
CA SER A 102 -0.23 10.55 -0.54
C SER A 102 1.15 10.17 -0.01
N ILE A 103 1.41 10.38 1.27
CA ILE A 103 2.73 10.18 1.89
C ILE A 103 2.56 9.41 3.19
N MET A 104 3.28 8.29 3.35
CA MET A 104 3.53 7.71 4.65
C MET A 104 4.86 8.21 5.19
N PHE A 105 4.82 8.79 6.39
CA PHE A 105 6.00 8.98 7.22
C PHE A 105 6.04 7.87 8.27
N ASP A 106 7.05 7.02 8.16
CA ASP A 106 7.29 5.95 9.12
C ASP A 106 8.21 6.42 10.23
N GLY A 107 7.60 6.88 11.32
CA GLY A 107 8.27 7.29 12.54
C GLY A 107 8.36 6.20 13.59
N SER A 108 7.97 4.95 13.30
CA SER A 108 7.87 3.86 14.28
C SER A 108 9.21 3.47 14.93
N HIS A 109 10.32 3.77 14.26
CA HIS A 109 11.67 3.52 14.78
C HIS A 109 12.20 4.61 15.73
N TYR A 110 11.51 5.76 15.85
CA TYR A 110 11.80 6.79 16.85
C TYR A 110 11.04 6.52 18.16
N GLY A 111 11.46 7.17 19.24
CA GLY A 111 10.59 7.27 20.42
C GLY A 111 9.33 8.09 20.11
N ILE A 112 8.25 7.83 20.85
CA ILE A 112 6.93 8.43 20.53
C ILE A 112 6.96 9.97 20.48
N GLU A 113 7.74 10.64 21.32
CA GLU A 113 7.85 12.10 21.33
C GLU A 113 8.45 12.64 20.02
N GLU A 114 9.50 12.00 19.52
CA GLU A 114 10.15 12.36 18.25
C GLU A 114 9.25 12.00 17.05
N ASN A 115 8.54 10.86 17.12
CA ASN A 115 7.56 10.48 16.10
C ASN A 115 6.45 11.56 16.02
N ILE A 116 5.91 12.01 17.15
CA ILE A 116 4.90 13.08 17.21
C ILE A 116 5.42 14.39 16.58
N GLU A 117 6.63 14.82 16.95
CA GLU A 117 7.21 16.08 16.44
C GLU A 117 7.37 16.04 14.92
N LYS A 118 7.99 14.97 14.40
CA LYS A 118 8.24 14.80 12.96
C LYS A 118 6.93 14.61 12.16
N THR A 119 6.00 13.79 12.69
CA THR A 119 4.69 13.58 12.05
C THR A 119 3.93 14.88 11.93
N LYS A 120 3.92 15.71 12.96
CA LYS A 120 3.25 17.02 12.92
C LYS A 120 3.79 17.89 11.77
N GLU A 121 5.11 17.98 11.62
CA GLU A 121 5.73 18.75 10.53
C GLU A 121 5.34 18.21 9.16
N ILE A 122 5.37 16.88 8.98
CA ILE A 122 4.98 16.25 7.71
C ILE A 122 3.49 16.50 7.40
N VAL A 123 2.60 16.42 8.40
CA VAL A 123 1.17 16.73 8.24
C VAL A 123 0.99 18.18 7.75
N GLU A 124 1.63 19.15 8.40
CA GLU A 124 1.55 20.56 8.01
C GLU A 124 2.03 20.79 6.57
N LEU A 125 3.17 20.20 6.20
CA LEU A 125 3.74 20.30 4.85
C LEU A 125 2.83 19.68 3.79
N CYS A 126 2.37 18.45 4.01
CA CYS A 126 1.56 17.71 3.06
C CYS A 126 0.17 18.34 2.89
N HIS A 127 -0.49 18.69 3.98
CA HIS A 127 -1.82 19.31 3.93
C HIS A 127 -1.79 20.67 3.25
N SER A 128 -0.69 21.44 3.37
CA SER A 128 -0.53 22.71 2.62
C SER A 128 -0.59 22.54 1.10
N LYS A 129 -0.31 21.32 0.61
CA LYS A 129 -0.33 20.93 -0.82
C LYS A 129 -1.51 20.02 -1.18
N GLY A 130 -2.43 19.75 -0.24
CA GLY A 130 -3.59 18.87 -0.45
C GLY A 130 -3.22 17.37 -0.57
N VAL A 131 -2.11 16.95 0.03
CA VAL A 131 -1.58 15.58 0.03
C VAL A 131 -1.92 14.91 1.35
N SER A 132 -2.42 13.66 1.31
CA SER A 132 -2.76 12.90 2.51
C SER A 132 -1.54 12.32 3.21
N VAL A 133 -1.65 12.16 4.53
CA VAL A 133 -0.58 11.64 5.39
C VAL A 133 -1.02 10.37 6.11
N GLU A 134 -0.16 9.35 6.01
CA GLU A 134 -0.17 8.15 6.85
C GLU A 134 0.98 8.25 7.87
N ALA A 135 0.74 7.79 9.09
CA ALA A 135 1.78 7.59 10.10
C ALA A 135 1.73 6.15 10.63
N GLU A 136 2.75 5.74 11.37
CA GLU A 136 2.84 4.41 11.97
C GLU A 136 3.10 4.49 13.48
N VAL A 137 2.43 3.60 14.23
CA VAL A 137 2.64 3.36 15.66
C VAL A 137 2.82 1.87 15.92
N GLY A 138 3.68 1.53 16.87
CA GLY A 138 4.18 0.17 17.01
C GLY A 138 5.18 -0.13 15.89
N SER A 139 5.33 -1.39 15.52
CA SER A 139 6.13 -1.75 14.34
C SER A 139 5.56 -2.96 13.64
N ILE A 140 5.59 -2.92 12.30
CA ILE A 140 5.24 -4.07 11.48
C ILE A 140 6.42 -5.06 11.53
N GLY A 141 6.15 -6.35 11.77
CA GLY A 141 7.19 -7.38 11.79
C GLY A 141 7.73 -7.71 10.38
N GLY A 142 8.81 -8.51 10.33
CA GLY A 142 9.41 -8.95 9.05
C GLY A 142 10.38 -7.96 8.44
N GLU A 143 10.62 -8.09 7.13
CA GLU A 143 11.60 -7.28 6.40
C GLU A 143 10.93 -6.58 5.22
N GLU A 144 11.12 -5.27 5.12
CA GLU A 144 10.78 -4.45 3.95
C GLU A 144 11.95 -3.55 3.59
N ASP A 145 12.39 -3.57 2.33
CA ASP A 145 13.54 -2.81 1.80
C ASP A 145 14.84 -2.92 2.63
N GLY A 146 15.09 -4.08 3.26
CA GLY A 146 16.25 -4.33 4.10
C GLY A 146 16.12 -3.82 5.54
N VAL A 147 14.98 -3.26 5.92
CA VAL A 147 14.66 -2.89 7.30
C VAL A 147 13.88 -4.02 7.96
N ILE A 148 14.36 -4.48 9.12
CA ILE A 148 13.73 -5.56 9.90
C ILE A 148 12.91 -4.93 11.02
N GLY A 149 11.58 -5.09 10.94
CA GLY A 149 10.65 -4.70 11.97
C GLY A 149 10.56 -5.74 13.10
N LYS A 150 10.37 -5.27 14.33
CA LYS A 150 10.28 -6.15 15.51
C LYS A 150 8.87 -6.77 15.69
N GLY A 151 7.84 -6.20 15.06
CA GLY A 151 6.46 -6.65 15.21
C GLY A 151 5.84 -6.23 16.56
N GLU A 152 6.16 -5.04 17.04
CA GLU A 152 5.61 -4.52 18.30
C GLU A 152 4.15 -4.10 18.12
N VAL A 153 3.28 -4.60 19.00
CA VAL A 153 1.87 -4.21 19.01
C VAL A 153 1.76 -2.74 19.43
N ALA A 154 0.98 -1.97 18.69
CA ALA A 154 0.81 -0.55 18.92
C ALA A 154 0.05 -0.25 20.23
N ASP A 155 0.52 0.73 21.00
CA ASP A 155 -0.23 1.24 22.16
C ASP A 155 -1.39 2.13 21.69
N PRO A 156 -2.63 1.86 22.11
CA PRO A 156 -3.80 2.65 21.69
C PRO A 156 -3.72 4.14 22.04
N LYS A 157 -3.05 4.51 23.14
CA LYS A 157 -2.89 5.91 23.54
C LYS A 157 -1.86 6.63 22.66
N GLU A 158 -0.79 5.94 22.28
CA GLU A 158 0.17 6.46 21.31
C GLU A 158 -0.50 6.65 19.95
N CYS A 159 -1.32 5.68 19.51
CA CYS A 159 -2.16 5.81 18.32
C CYS A 159 -3.06 7.04 18.37
N LYS A 160 -3.69 7.30 19.54
CA LYS A 160 -4.50 8.50 19.76
C LYS A 160 -3.67 9.77 19.64
N SER A 161 -2.47 9.80 20.24
CA SER A 161 -1.59 10.98 20.19
C SER A 161 -1.17 11.33 18.76
N ILE A 162 -0.87 10.33 17.92
CA ILE A 162 -0.57 10.54 16.49
C ILE A 162 -1.84 10.93 15.72
N ALA A 163 -2.98 10.31 15.98
CA ALA A 163 -4.26 10.66 15.35
C ALA A 163 -4.66 12.12 15.58
N ASP A 164 -4.41 12.64 16.80
CA ASP A 164 -4.72 14.02 17.17
C ASP A 164 -3.87 15.08 16.43
N LEU A 165 -2.79 14.67 15.75
CA LEU A 165 -1.99 15.54 14.87
C LEU A 165 -2.70 15.84 13.54
N GLY A 166 -3.78 15.10 13.24
CA GLY A 166 -4.55 15.28 12.02
C GLY A 166 -4.06 14.46 10.85
N VAL A 167 -3.36 13.34 11.07
CA VAL A 167 -3.06 12.36 10.01
C VAL A 167 -4.37 11.87 9.38
N ASP A 168 -4.33 11.51 8.09
CA ASP A 168 -5.52 11.09 7.36
C ASP A 168 -5.85 9.61 7.58
N PHE A 169 -4.85 8.79 7.89
CA PHE A 169 -4.97 7.37 8.23
C PHE A 169 -3.74 6.89 9.00
N LEU A 170 -3.89 5.77 9.72
CA LEU A 170 -2.89 5.29 10.66
C LEU A 170 -2.60 3.81 10.47
N ALA A 171 -1.33 3.48 10.25
CA ALA A 171 -0.81 2.12 10.36
C ALA A 171 -0.50 1.79 11.82
N ALA A 172 -0.95 0.63 12.27
CA ALA A 172 -0.72 0.16 13.62
C ALA A 172 -0.24 -1.28 13.61
N GLY A 173 0.83 -1.58 14.36
CA GLY A 173 1.28 -2.94 14.59
C GLY A 173 0.23 -3.73 15.37
N ILE A 174 -0.28 -4.80 14.79
CA ILE A 174 -1.26 -5.72 15.40
C ILE A 174 -0.88 -7.19 15.17
N GLY A 175 0.42 -7.48 15.13
CA GLY A 175 0.95 -8.82 14.83
C GLY A 175 1.07 -9.12 13.34
N ASN A 176 0.86 -8.15 12.49
CA ASN A 176 1.08 -8.25 11.04
C ASN A 176 2.57 -8.19 10.69
N ILE A 177 2.94 -8.84 9.57
CA ILE A 177 4.33 -9.08 9.17
C ILE A 177 4.50 -8.78 7.68
N HIS A 178 5.58 -8.10 7.32
CA HIS A 178 6.01 -7.98 5.93
C HIS A 178 6.62 -9.29 5.40
N GLY A 179 6.34 -9.62 4.15
CA GLY A 179 6.86 -10.82 3.51
C GLY A 179 6.02 -12.07 3.77
N LYS A 180 6.69 -13.21 3.98
CA LYS A 180 6.03 -14.49 4.21
C LYS A 180 5.78 -14.74 5.70
N TYR A 181 4.55 -15.05 6.04
CA TYR A 181 4.19 -15.41 7.41
C TYR A 181 4.80 -16.76 7.82
N PRO A 182 5.41 -16.87 9.02
CA PRO A 182 5.93 -18.13 9.51
C PRO A 182 4.80 -19.07 9.88
N ALA A 183 5.07 -20.39 9.86
CA ALA A 183 4.06 -21.41 10.14
C ALA A 183 3.48 -21.35 11.57
N ASN A 184 4.20 -20.75 12.50
CA ASN A 184 3.79 -20.55 13.90
C ASN A 184 3.20 -19.14 14.15
N TRP A 185 2.82 -18.40 13.13
CA TRP A 185 2.16 -17.11 13.30
C TRP A 185 0.78 -17.30 13.97
N GLU A 186 0.54 -16.56 15.03
CA GLU A 186 -0.67 -16.69 15.84
C GLU A 186 -1.90 -15.94 15.30
N GLY A 187 -1.71 -15.14 14.27
CA GLY A 187 -2.77 -14.30 13.66
C GLY A 187 -2.67 -12.83 14.05
N LEU A 188 -3.66 -12.05 13.59
CA LEU A 188 -3.80 -10.64 13.95
C LEU A 188 -4.37 -10.50 15.36
N ASP A 189 -3.85 -9.54 16.12
CA ASP A 189 -4.38 -9.14 17.43
C ASP A 189 -5.61 -8.24 17.24
N PHE A 190 -6.79 -8.85 17.22
CA PHE A 190 -8.06 -8.13 17.05
C PHE A 190 -8.48 -7.36 18.30
N ASP A 191 -8.03 -7.75 19.48
CA ASP A 191 -8.32 -7.03 20.72
C ASP A 191 -7.54 -5.70 20.74
N ALA A 192 -6.27 -5.74 20.32
CA ALA A 192 -5.49 -4.52 20.10
C ALA A 192 -6.11 -3.62 19.01
N LEU A 193 -6.54 -4.20 17.87
CA LEU A 193 -7.19 -3.44 16.81
C LEU A 193 -8.47 -2.73 17.28
N ASP A 194 -9.31 -3.42 18.05
CA ASP A 194 -10.54 -2.85 18.62
C ASP A 194 -10.25 -1.72 19.61
N ALA A 195 -9.25 -1.90 20.47
CA ALA A 195 -8.80 -0.86 21.40
C ALA A 195 -8.26 0.38 20.67
N ILE A 196 -7.46 0.20 19.61
CA ILE A 196 -6.95 1.28 18.76
C ILE A 196 -8.10 1.99 18.07
N GLN A 197 -9.06 1.25 17.51
CA GLN A 197 -10.26 1.81 16.89
C GLN A 197 -11.07 2.64 17.87
N ALA A 198 -11.22 2.18 19.11
CA ALA A 198 -11.95 2.92 20.17
C ALA A 198 -11.29 4.27 20.48
N GLU A 199 -9.97 4.33 20.54
CA GLU A 199 -9.20 5.55 20.82
C GLU A 199 -9.12 6.51 19.62
N THR A 200 -8.97 5.98 18.41
CA THR A 200 -8.79 6.77 17.17
C THR A 200 -10.11 7.14 16.50
N GLY A 201 -11.22 6.54 16.91
CA GLY A 201 -12.57 6.90 16.47
C GLY A 201 -12.79 6.70 14.96
N LYS A 202 -13.00 7.80 14.23
CA LYS A 202 -13.31 7.77 12.79
C LYS A 202 -12.07 7.69 11.89
N LEU A 203 -10.86 7.71 12.42
CA LEU A 203 -9.65 7.64 11.62
C LEU A 203 -9.59 6.30 10.86
N PRO A 204 -9.39 6.28 9.53
CA PRO A 204 -9.13 5.06 8.79
C PRO A 204 -7.86 4.36 9.29
N LEU A 205 -7.93 3.05 9.53
CA LEU A 205 -6.78 2.23 9.92
C LEU A 205 -6.20 1.50 8.72
N VAL A 206 -4.90 1.21 8.77
CA VAL A 206 -4.16 0.55 7.70
C VAL A 206 -3.61 -0.78 8.18
N LEU A 207 -3.76 -1.81 7.36
CA LEU A 207 -3.17 -3.12 7.56
C LEU A 207 -2.02 -3.31 6.56
N HIS A 208 -0.78 -3.19 7.04
CA HIS A 208 0.42 -3.58 6.30
C HIS A 208 0.61 -5.10 6.29
N GLY A 209 1.45 -5.60 5.38
CA GLY A 209 1.76 -7.02 5.30
C GLY A 209 0.55 -7.89 4.91
N GLY A 210 -0.39 -7.38 4.13
CA GLY A 210 -1.62 -8.08 3.76
C GLY A 210 -1.43 -9.38 2.97
N SER A 211 -0.24 -9.58 2.38
CA SER A 211 0.10 -10.79 1.62
C SER A 211 0.20 -12.02 2.52
N GLY A 212 -0.68 -13.01 2.33
CA GLY A 212 -0.64 -14.27 3.08
C GLY A 212 -1.47 -14.28 4.37
N ILE A 213 -2.13 -13.19 4.74
CA ILE A 213 -3.15 -13.20 5.80
C ILE A 213 -4.40 -13.92 5.27
N PRO A 214 -5.01 -14.84 6.03
CA PRO A 214 -6.27 -15.47 5.65
C PRO A 214 -7.37 -14.45 5.35
N ASP A 215 -8.14 -14.66 4.30
CA ASP A 215 -9.18 -13.74 3.82
C ASP A 215 -10.19 -13.37 4.93
N GLU A 216 -10.57 -14.32 5.77
CA GLU A 216 -11.52 -14.08 6.87
C GLU A 216 -10.94 -13.17 7.96
N MET A 217 -9.62 -13.20 8.18
CA MET A 217 -8.96 -12.26 9.10
C MET A 217 -8.93 -10.85 8.51
N ILE A 218 -8.66 -10.72 7.21
CA ILE A 218 -8.70 -9.44 6.52
C ILE A 218 -10.12 -8.85 6.59
N LYS A 219 -11.14 -9.63 6.26
CA LYS A 219 -12.55 -9.21 6.34
C LYS A 219 -12.93 -8.78 7.76
N LYS A 220 -12.49 -9.53 8.77
CA LYS A 220 -12.71 -9.15 10.18
C LYS A 220 -12.02 -7.83 10.53
N ALA A 221 -10.75 -7.64 10.12
CA ALA A 221 -10.04 -6.40 10.34
C ALA A 221 -10.74 -5.20 9.69
N ILE A 222 -11.31 -5.37 8.49
CA ILE A 222 -12.11 -4.34 7.82
C ILE A 222 -13.34 -3.96 8.63
N THR A 223 -14.03 -4.91 9.26
CA THR A 223 -15.18 -4.59 10.14
C THR A 223 -14.77 -3.81 11.39
N LEU A 224 -13.49 -3.90 11.79
CA LEU A 224 -12.89 -3.19 12.93
C LEU A 224 -12.16 -1.90 12.53
N GLY A 225 -12.41 -1.38 11.31
CA GLY A 225 -11.96 -0.05 10.89
C GLY A 225 -10.75 0.00 9.97
N VAL A 226 -10.17 -1.16 9.60
CA VAL A 226 -9.17 -1.19 8.53
C VAL A 226 -9.83 -0.76 7.22
N SER A 227 -9.25 0.24 6.57
CA SER A 227 -9.77 0.87 5.35
C SER A 227 -8.76 0.86 4.20
N LYS A 228 -7.52 0.48 4.47
CA LYS A 228 -6.43 0.29 3.52
C LYS A 228 -5.71 -1.02 3.85
N VAL A 229 -5.42 -1.83 2.84
CA VAL A 229 -4.63 -3.06 2.97
C VAL A 229 -3.49 -3.06 1.96
N ASN A 230 -2.26 -3.22 2.45
CA ASN A 230 -1.06 -3.26 1.61
C ASN A 230 -0.77 -4.68 1.11
N VAL A 231 -0.56 -4.81 -0.20
CA VAL A 231 -0.23 -6.08 -0.88
C VAL A 231 1.01 -5.87 -1.75
N ASN A 232 2.09 -6.57 -1.44
CA ASN A 232 3.34 -6.54 -2.21
C ASN A 232 3.78 -7.96 -2.59
N THR A 233 4.21 -8.75 -1.61
CA THR A 233 4.83 -10.07 -1.79
C THR A 233 3.95 -11.01 -2.62
N GLU A 234 2.63 -10.99 -2.44
CA GLU A 234 1.71 -11.86 -3.18
C GLU A 234 1.76 -11.58 -4.69
N CYS A 235 1.73 -10.30 -5.09
CA CYS A 235 1.88 -9.92 -6.51
C CYS A 235 3.24 -10.37 -7.07
N GLN A 236 4.31 -10.26 -6.28
CA GLN A 236 5.65 -10.73 -6.69
C GLN A 236 5.68 -12.23 -6.92
N LEU A 237 5.04 -13.02 -6.05
CA LEU A 237 4.96 -14.48 -6.18
C LEU A 237 4.14 -14.90 -7.40
N TYR A 238 3.01 -14.26 -7.65
CA TYR A 238 2.18 -14.51 -8.85
C TYR A 238 2.97 -14.22 -10.14
N PHE A 239 3.66 -13.08 -10.19
CA PHE A 239 4.51 -12.71 -11.33
C PHE A 239 5.63 -13.73 -11.55
N GLN A 240 6.36 -14.07 -10.48
CA GLN A 240 7.48 -14.99 -10.51
C GLN A 240 7.04 -16.37 -11.03
N GLU A 241 5.95 -16.92 -10.49
CA GLU A 241 5.46 -18.25 -10.86
C GLU A 241 5.03 -18.32 -12.32
N ALA A 242 4.28 -17.33 -12.80
CA ALA A 242 3.83 -17.29 -14.19
C ALA A 242 4.99 -17.13 -15.17
N THR A 243 5.97 -16.28 -14.84
CA THR A 243 7.18 -16.09 -15.65
C THR A 243 8.04 -17.36 -15.67
N ARG A 244 8.18 -18.05 -14.53
CA ARG A 244 8.88 -19.34 -14.43
C ARG A 244 8.23 -20.38 -15.33
N LYS A 245 6.90 -20.56 -15.26
CA LYS A 245 6.15 -21.51 -16.12
C LYS A 245 6.36 -21.22 -17.61
N TYR A 246 6.42 -19.96 -18.00
CA TYR A 246 6.69 -19.55 -19.38
C TYR A 246 8.08 -20.03 -19.84
N ILE A 247 9.10 -19.84 -19.02
CA ILE A 247 10.48 -20.24 -19.29
C ILE A 247 10.62 -21.78 -19.28
N GLU A 248 10.08 -22.45 -18.26
CA GLU A 248 10.13 -23.92 -18.16
C GLU A 248 9.43 -24.63 -19.32
N ALA A 249 8.41 -23.99 -19.89
CA ALA A 249 7.74 -24.47 -21.09
C ALA A 249 8.52 -24.18 -22.40
N GLY A 250 9.71 -23.58 -22.34
CA GLY A 250 10.54 -23.24 -23.48
C GLY A 250 9.97 -22.13 -24.39
N LYS A 251 8.95 -21.40 -23.93
CA LYS A 251 8.28 -20.37 -24.71
C LYS A 251 9.18 -19.17 -25.05
N ASP A 252 10.16 -18.89 -24.22
CA ASP A 252 11.20 -17.89 -24.44
C ASP A 252 12.12 -18.22 -25.61
N LEU A 253 12.24 -19.51 -25.98
CA LEU A 253 13.04 -20.00 -27.09
C LEU A 253 12.27 -20.07 -28.42
N GLU A 254 10.94 -19.94 -28.40
CA GLU A 254 10.09 -20.01 -29.59
C GLU A 254 9.94 -18.63 -30.27
N GLY A 255 10.36 -18.52 -31.54
CA GLY A 255 10.18 -17.29 -32.32
C GLY A 255 10.77 -16.04 -31.65
N LYS A 256 9.94 -15.10 -31.22
CA LYS A 256 10.33 -13.91 -30.48
C LYS A 256 9.92 -13.98 -28.97
N GLY A 257 9.91 -15.18 -28.40
CA GLY A 257 9.53 -15.40 -27.00
C GLY A 257 10.44 -14.71 -25.99
N CYS A 258 11.72 -14.47 -26.34
CA CYS A 258 12.70 -13.73 -25.53
C CYS A 258 12.50 -12.21 -25.53
N ASP A 259 11.61 -11.65 -26.36
CA ASP A 259 11.27 -10.20 -26.32
C ASP A 259 10.67 -9.88 -24.96
N PRO A 260 11.19 -8.85 -24.22
CA PRO A 260 10.67 -8.49 -22.89
C PRO A 260 9.15 -8.29 -22.84
N ARG A 261 8.55 -7.78 -23.92
CA ARG A 261 7.09 -7.59 -24.02
C ARG A 261 6.31 -8.91 -24.00
N LYS A 262 6.95 -10.02 -24.39
CA LYS A 262 6.37 -11.37 -24.38
C LYS A 262 6.78 -12.15 -23.13
N LEU A 263 8.06 -12.03 -22.75
CA LEU A 263 8.61 -12.70 -21.58
C LEU A 263 7.93 -12.26 -20.28
N LEU A 264 7.62 -10.96 -20.14
CA LEU A 264 7.00 -10.41 -18.95
C LEU A 264 5.45 -10.47 -18.98
N ALA A 265 4.84 -10.72 -20.14
CA ALA A 265 3.39 -10.71 -20.28
C ALA A 265 2.65 -11.71 -19.39
N PRO A 266 3.08 -12.97 -19.22
CA PRO A 266 2.42 -13.92 -18.32
C PRO A 266 2.45 -13.47 -16.86
N GLY A 267 3.59 -12.92 -16.43
CA GLY A 267 3.72 -12.35 -15.08
C GLY A 267 2.82 -11.14 -14.88
N ALA A 268 2.76 -10.22 -15.85
CA ALA A 268 1.88 -9.05 -15.79
C ALA A 268 0.41 -9.44 -15.73
N GLU A 269 -0.02 -10.48 -16.47
CA GLU A 269 -1.39 -10.98 -16.40
C GLU A 269 -1.70 -11.66 -15.04
N ALA A 270 -0.72 -12.37 -14.46
CA ALA A 270 -0.86 -12.96 -13.14
C ALA A 270 -1.00 -11.89 -12.04
N ILE A 271 -0.34 -10.74 -12.16
CA ILE A 271 -0.56 -9.60 -11.24
C ILE A 271 -2.00 -9.12 -11.31
N LYS A 272 -2.60 -8.99 -12.51
CA LYS A 272 -4.01 -8.58 -12.64
C LYS A 272 -4.93 -9.53 -11.89
N GLN A 273 -4.68 -10.84 -11.98
CA GLN A 273 -5.48 -11.82 -11.26
C GLN A 273 -5.33 -11.66 -9.74
N CYS A 274 -4.10 -11.50 -9.24
CA CYS A 274 -3.84 -11.25 -7.82
C CYS A 274 -4.55 -9.98 -7.33
N VAL A 275 -4.46 -8.88 -8.07
CA VAL A 275 -5.12 -7.61 -7.74
C VAL A 275 -6.64 -7.78 -7.70
N LYS A 276 -7.20 -8.50 -8.67
CA LYS A 276 -8.64 -8.79 -8.72
C LYS A 276 -9.11 -9.58 -7.50
N ASP A 277 -8.40 -10.67 -7.17
CA ASP A 277 -8.72 -11.53 -6.03
C ASP A 277 -8.67 -10.73 -4.71
N ARG A 278 -7.66 -9.88 -4.55
CA ARG A 278 -7.56 -9.02 -3.35
C ARG A 278 -8.63 -7.94 -3.29
N MET A 279 -8.94 -7.27 -4.42
CA MET A 279 -10.03 -6.28 -4.47
C MET A 279 -11.41 -6.89 -4.14
N GLU A 280 -11.63 -8.15 -4.51
CA GLU A 280 -12.84 -8.90 -4.14
C GLU A 280 -12.90 -9.15 -2.62
N VAL A 281 -11.80 -9.63 -2.02
CA VAL A 281 -11.69 -9.83 -0.56
C VAL A 281 -11.88 -8.55 0.21
N PHE A 282 -11.34 -7.43 -0.29
CA PHE A 282 -11.44 -6.10 0.34
C PHE A 282 -12.82 -5.46 0.17
N GLY A 283 -13.67 -5.98 -0.71
CA GLY A 283 -15.02 -5.46 -0.97
C GLY A 283 -15.05 -4.12 -1.69
N CYS A 284 -13.98 -3.72 -2.39
CA CYS A 284 -13.87 -2.41 -3.04
C CYS A 284 -14.31 -2.39 -4.52
N ILE A 285 -14.72 -3.50 -5.09
CA ILE A 285 -15.24 -3.58 -6.47
C ILE A 285 -16.49 -2.72 -6.60
N GLY A 286 -16.51 -1.83 -7.62
CA GLY A 286 -17.63 -0.92 -7.88
C GLY A 286 -17.74 0.25 -6.89
N LYS A 287 -16.69 0.57 -6.15
CA LYS A 287 -16.65 1.64 -5.14
C LYS A 287 -15.91 2.92 -5.59
N ALA A 288 -15.55 3.03 -6.88
CA ALA A 288 -14.89 4.21 -7.45
C ALA A 288 -15.82 5.42 -7.55
#